data_764b8637f0f7d8820bb10dcb310f9713
#
_entry.id   764b8637f0f7d8820bb10dcb310f9713
#
_cell.length_a   1.000
_cell.length_b   1.000
_cell.length_c   1.000
_cell.angle_alpha   90.00
_cell.angle_beta   90.00
_cell.angle_gamma   90.00
#
_symmetry.space_group_name_H-M   'P 1'
#
loop_
_entity.id
_entity.type
_entity.pdbx_description
1 polymer ?
#
loop_
_entity_poly.entity_id
_entity_poly.type
_entity_poly.pdbx_seq_one_letter_code
_entity_poly.pdbx_strand_id
1 'polypeptide(L)'
;MGDIKKAGIDYGVTTFPTPPGASSKCSPFVGVQGVLMSAYSRNKLAAVALARQMTSAEAQVAFNQAGGRIPTSLAARAKLKADPVVNGFGRAIAAGTPMPNIPAMGAVWGPWGSATAQGTQKPGPDFATILNSAVKEIKGNIK
;
A
#
# COMPACT_ATOMS: atom_id res chain seq x y z
N MET A 1 -7.47 -4.87 -7.54
CA MET A 1 -8.78 -4.28 -7.92
C MET A 1 -9.37 -4.89 -9.18
N GLY A 2 -8.56 -5.32 -10.13
CA GLY A 2 -9.04 -6.01 -11.33
C GLY A 2 -9.90 -7.25 -11.03
N ASP A 3 -9.50 -8.03 -10.04
CA ASP A 3 -10.20 -9.28 -9.69
C ASP A 3 -11.55 -9.02 -9.01
N ILE A 4 -11.68 -7.96 -8.21
CA ILE A 4 -12.94 -7.55 -7.59
C ILE A 4 -13.95 -7.15 -8.67
N LYS A 5 -13.51 -6.36 -9.66
CA LYS A 5 -14.34 -5.98 -10.81
C LYS A 5 -14.75 -7.19 -11.65
N LYS A 6 -13.81 -8.13 -11.90
CA LYS A 6 -14.10 -9.36 -12.63
C LYS A 6 -15.10 -10.26 -11.90
N ALA A 7 -15.08 -10.25 -10.57
CA ALA A 7 -16.02 -10.98 -9.74
C ALA A 7 -17.41 -10.32 -9.65
N GLY A 8 -17.63 -9.16 -10.29
CA GLY A 8 -18.90 -8.43 -10.25
C GLY A 8 -19.27 -7.86 -8.87
N ILE A 9 -18.30 -7.72 -7.98
CA ILE A 9 -18.52 -7.20 -6.63
C ILE A 9 -18.63 -5.67 -6.70
N ASP A 10 -19.75 -5.14 -6.22
CA ASP A 10 -19.90 -3.70 -5.99
C ASP A 10 -19.16 -3.30 -4.70
N TYR A 11 -18.28 -2.31 -4.80
CA TYR A 11 -17.43 -1.89 -3.68
C TYR A 11 -17.17 -0.39 -3.69
N GLY A 12 -16.99 0.16 -2.49
CA GLY A 12 -16.53 1.52 -2.28
C GLY A 12 -15.17 1.55 -1.59
N VAL A 13 -14.51 2.71 -1.63
CA VAL A 13 -13.23 2.96 -0.96
C VAL A 13 -13.39 4.13 -0.01
N THR A 14 -13.02 3.93 1.25
CA THR A 14 -13.03 4.95 2.28
C THR A 14 -11.74 4.92 3.10
N THR A 15 -11.56 5.89 3.99
CA THR A 15 -10.48 5.89 4.98
C THR A 15 -10.75 4.87 6.07
N PHE A 16 -9.71 4.46 6.82
CA PHE A 16 -9.91 3.60 7.98
C PHE A 16 -10.80 4.26 9.02
N PRO A 17 -11.79 3.53 9.57
CA PRO A 17 -12.56 4.03 10.70
C PRO A 17 -11.67 4.12 11.95
N THR A 18 -12.00 5.06 12.83
CA THR A 18 -11.38 5.10 14.15
C THR A 18 -12.12 4.11 15.06
N PRO A 19 -11.46 3.08 15.61
CA PRO A 19 -12.11 2.17 16.52
C PRO A 19 -12.62 2.88 17.77
N PRO A 20 -13.73 2.44 18.38
CA PRO A 20 -14.18 2.96 19.66
C PRO A 20 -13.09 2.84 20.73
N GLY A 21 -12.85 3.92 21.48
CA GLY A 21 -11.82 3.97 22.53
C GLY A 21 -10.39 4.18 22.03
N ALA A 22 -10.15 4.29 20.73
CA ALA A 22 -8.83 4.63 20.21
C ALA A 22 -8.46 6.09 20.50
N SER A 23 -7.24 6.32 20.98
CA SER A 23 -6.70 7.66 21.27
C SER A 23 -6.30 8.45 20.03
N SER A 24 -6.16 7.77 18.87
CA SER A 24 -5.77 8.38 17.60
C SER A 24 -6.51 7.73 16.43
N LYS A 25 -6.58 8.46 15.32
CA LYS A 25 -7.14 7.93 14.06
C LYS A 25 -6.24 6.81 13.50
N CYS A 26 -6.86 5.75 12.99
CA CYS A 26 -6.14 4.75 12.22
C CYS A 26 -5.60 5.38 10.93
N SER A 27 -4.29 5.22 10.72
CA SER A 27 -3.59 5.69 9.54
C SER A 27 -3.13 4.48 8.72
N PRO A 28 -3.54 4.35 7.45
CA PRO A 28 -3.06 3.26 6.61
C PRO A 28 -1.59 3.44 6.28
N PHE A 29 -0.86 2.34 6.11
CA PHE A 29 0.46 2.41 5.52
C PHE A 29 0.37 2.76 4.04
N VAL A 30 1.20 3.73 3.64
CA VAL A 30 1.36 4.11 2.24
C VAL A 30 2.64 3.49 1.71
N GLY A 31 2.49 2.49 0.83
CA GLY A 31 3.58 1.91 0.07
C GLY A 31 3.73 2.61 -1.27
N VAL A 32 4.98 2.83 -1.70
CA VAL A 32 5.32 3.45 -2.98
C VAL A 32 6.18 2.49 -3.80
N GLN A 33 5.90 2.41 -5.09
CA GLN A 33 6.79 1.72 -6.04
C GLN A 33 7.59 2.77 -6.80
N GLY A 34 8.90 2.58 -6.85
CA GLY A 34 9.82 3.47 -7.52
C GLY A 34 10.56 2.78 -8.66
N VAL A 35 11.10 3.60 -9.57
CA VAL A 35 12.02 3.16 -10.61
C VAL A 35 13.42 3.58 -10.19
N LEU A 36 14.33 2.63 -10.14
CA LEU A 36 15.73 2.85 -9.77
C LEU A 36 16.63 2.55 -10.96
N MET A 37 17.64 3.39 -11.15
CA MET A 37 18.67 3.16 -12.15
C MET A 37 19.97 2.68 -11.46
N SER A 38 20.51 1.57 -11.96
CA SER A 38 21.80 1.08 -11.49
C SER A 38 22.92 2.10 -11.78
N ALA A 39 23.78 2.36 -10.79
CA ALA A 39 24.98 3.16 -10.96
C ALA A 39 25.93 2.59 -12.02
N TYR A 40 25.89 1.27 -12.22
CA TYR A 40 26.73 0.54 -13.18
C TYR A 40 26.11 0.44 -14.58
N SER A 41 24.91 1.02 -14.81
CA SER A 41 24.29 1.00 -16.14
C SER A 41 25.21 1.65 -17.18
N ARG A 42 25.43 0.95 -18.30
CA ARG A 42 26.18 1.46 -19.45
C ARG A 42 25.34 2.39 -20.33
N ASN A 43 24.00 2.35 -20.18
CA ASN A 43 23.04 3.10 -21.00
C ASN A 43 22.26 4.10 -20.13
N LYS A 44 22.96 4.96 -19.36
CA LYS A 44 22.35 5.86 -18.39
C LYS A 44 21.31 6.81 -19.00
N LEU A 45 21.62 7.38 -20.18
CA LEU A 45 20.67 8.28 -20.87
C LEU A 45 19.38 7.59 -21.24
N ALA A 46 19.46 6.39 -21.83
CA ALA A 46 18.28 5.59 -22.16
C ALA A 46 17.50 5.16 -20.90
N ALA A 47 18.20 4.79 -19.83
CA ALA A 47 17.55 4.43 -18.56
C ALA A 47 16.81 5.63 -17.93
N VAL A 48 17.38 6.84 -18.00
CA VAL A 48 16.70 8.06 -17.52
C VAL A 48 15.48 8.37 -18.41
N ALA A 49 15.60 8.25 -19.72
CA ALA A 49 14.47 8.46 -20.64
C ALA A 49 13.33 7.48 -20.35
N LEU A 50 13.65 6.20 -20.15
CA LEU A 50 12.67 5.17 -19.77
C LEU A 50 12.01 5.48 -18.41
N ALA A 51 12.80 5.85 -17.40
CA ALA A 51 12.27 6.20 -16.09
C ALA A 51 11.30 7.40 -16.17
N ARG A 52 11.66 8.43 -16.94
CA ARG A 52 10.78 9.58 -17.19
C ARG A 52 9.48 9.17 -17.88
N GLN A 53 9.58 8.31 -18.89
CA GLN A 53 8.39 7.82 -19.59
C GLN A 53 7.49 7.00 -18.66
N MET A 54 8.05 6.09 -17.87
CA MET A 54 7.29 5.25 -16.92
C MET A 54 6.65 6.06 -15.81
N THR A 55 7.23 7.20 -15.43
CA THR A 55 6.68 8.07 -14.37
C THR A 55 5.84 9.23 -14.92
N SER A 56 5.66 9.31 -16.24
CA SER A 56 4.80 10.34 -16.87
C SER A 56 3.34 10.21 -16.44
N ALA A 57 2.59 11.28 -16.58
CA ALA A 57 1.16 11.27 -16.26
C ALA A 57 0.38 10.28 -17.14
N GLU A 58 0.76 10.19 -18.41
CA GLU A 58 0.17 9.28 -19.40
C GLU A 58 0.40 7.81 -19.01
N ALA A 59 1.63 7.45 -18.69
CA ALA A 59 1.96 6.09 -18.25
C ALA A 59 1.23 5.73 -16.94
N GLN A 60 1.14 6.66 -15.99
CA GLN A 60 0.43 6.41 -14.73
C GLN A 60 -1.08 6.24 -14.93
N VAL A 61 -1.70 6.96 -15.87
CA VAL A 61 -3.09 6.71 -16.27
C VAL A 61 -3.24 5.33 -16.88
N ALA A 62 -2.35 4.93 -17.79
CA ALA A 62 -2.36 3.60 -18.39
C ALA A 62 -2.18 2.49 -17.34
N PHE A 63 -1.28 2.64 -16.39
CA PHE A 63 -1.10 1.71 -15.26
C PHE A 63 -2.33 1.61 -14.35
N ASN A 64 -3.04 2.72 -14.15
CA ASN A 64 -4.30 2.70 -13.42
C ASN A 64 -5.37 1.91 -14.18
N GLN A 65 -5.53 2.16 -15.47
CA GLN A 65 -6.51 1.47 -16.33
C GLN A 65 -6.23 -0.04 -16.44
N ALA A 66 -4.97 -0.42 -16.58
CA ALA A 66 -4.57 -1.82 -16.75
C ALA A 66 -4.60 -2.61 -15.43
N GLY A 67 -4.18 -2.02 -14.32
CA GLY A 67 -3.97 -2.74 -13.06
C GLY A 67 -4.54 -2.07 -11.81
N GLY A 68 -5.26 -0.95 -11.94
CA GLY A 68 -5.87 -0.24 -10.80
C GLY A 68 -4.85 0.45 -9.88
N ARG A 69 -3.62 0.71 -10.33
CA ARG A 69 -2.63 1.43 -9.54
C ARG A 69 -3.02 2.88 -9.35
N ILE A 70 -2.88 3.40 -8.14
CA ILE A 70 -3.21 4.79 -7.85
C ILE A 70 -2.05 5.68 -8.27
N PRO A 71 -2.26 6.67 -9.15
CA PRO A 71 -1.19 7.56 -9.60
C PRO A 71 -0.62 8.42 -8.48
N THR A 72 0.69 8.63 -8.48
CA THR A 72 1.38 9.61 -7.65
C THR A 72 1.34 11.00 -8.29
N SER A 73 1.33 11.09 -9.61
CA SER A 73 1.27 12.33 -10.36
C SER A 73 -0.09 13.03 -10.18
N LEU A 74 -0.04 14.30 -9.76
CA LEU A 74 -1.24 15.15 -9.65
C LEU A 74 -1.93 15.33 -11.01
N ALA A 75 -1.16 15.45 -12.09
CA ALA A 75 -1.70 15.55 -13.46
C ALA A 75 -2.44 14.27 -13.89
N ALA A 76 -1.90 13.09 -13.53
CA ALA A 76 -2.59 11.83 -13.79
C ALA A 76 -3.88 11.71 -12.94
N ARG A 77 -3.84 12.11 -11.66
CA ARG A 77 -5.04 12.14 -10.81
C ARG A 77 -6.11 13.09 -11.36
N ALA A 78 -5.73 14.26 -11.88
CA ALA A 78 -6.66 15.19 -12.49
C ALA A 78 -7.38 14.59 -13.71
N LYS A 79 -6.68 13.77 -14.51
CA LYS A 79 -7.29 13.03 -15.64
C LYS A 79 -8.26 11.94 -15.17
N LEU A 80 -8.08 11.41 -13.97
CA LEU A 80 -8.89 10.35 -13.37
C LEU A 80 -9.87 10.85 -12.29
N LYS A 81 -10.11 12.16 -12.22
CA LYS A 81 -10.94 12.78 -11.17
C LYS A 81 -12.38 12.25 -11.09
N ALA A 82 -12.90 11.69 -12.16
CA ALA A 82 -14.25 11.10 -12.21
C ALA A 82 -14.28 9.66 -11.61
N ASP A 83 -13.13 9.02 -11.38
CA ASP A 83 -13.08 7.67 -10.82
C ASP A 83 -13.21 7.73 -9.28
N PRO A 84 -14.32 7.21 -8.70
CA PRO A 84 -14.55 7.23 -7.26
C PRO A 84 -13.53 6.38 -6.49
N VAL A 85 -12.98 5.35 -7.10
CA VAL A 85 -11.96 4.48 -6.50
C VAL A 85 -10.64 5.21 -6.38
N VAL A 86 -10.21 5.93 -7.44
CA VAL A 86 -9.01 6.77 -7.40
C VAL A 86 -9.14 7.87 -6.34
N ASN A 87 -10.31 8.50 -6.25
CA ASN A 87 -10.58 9.53 -5.24
C ASN A 87 -10.60 8.95 -3.82
N GLY A 88 -11.22 7.78 -3.62
CA GLY A 88 -11.27 7.10 -2.33
C GLY A 88 -9.87 6.77 -1.82
N PHE A 89 -9.04 6.14 -2.63
CA PHE A 89 -7.65 5.87 -2.29
C PHE A 89 -6.81 7.14 -2.14
N GLY A 90 -7.09 8.18 -2.93
CA GLY A 90 -6.44 9.48 -2.80
C GLY A 90 -6.64 10.07 -1.39
N ARG A 91 -7.87 9.99 -0.85
CA ARG A 91 -8.16 10.41 0.53
C ARG A 91 -7.48 9.53 1.56
N ALA A 92 -7.49 8.21 1.37
CA ALA A 92 -6.82 7.27 2.26
C ALA A 92 -5.30 7.51 2.30
N ILE A 93 -4.66 7.74 1.16
CA ILE A 93 -3.24 8.07 1.05
C ILE A 93 -2.92 9.39 1.76
N ALA A 94 -3.77 10.41 1.61
CA ALA A 94 -3.57 11.70 2.27
C ALA A 94 -3.64 11.61 3.81
N ALA A 95 -4.41 10.64 4.33
CA ALA A 95 -4.49 10.34 5.76
C ALA A 95 -3.48 9.27 6.21
N GLY A 96 -2.67 8.75 5.29
CA GLY A 96 -1.78 7.63 5.52
C GLY A 96 -0.41 8.03 6.08
N THR A 97 0.27 7.04 6.63
CA THR A 97 1.65 7.16 7.11
C THR A 97 2.59 6.39 6.17
N PRO A 98 3.68 7.01 5.70
CA PRO A 98 4.65 6.28 4.91
C PRO A 98 5.20 5.07 5.67
N MET A 99 5.27 3.92 5.00
CA MET A 99 5.89 2.74 5.58
C MET A 99 7.37 3.03 5.83
N PRO A 100 7.91 2.72 7.03
CA PRO A 100 9.33 2.90 7.31
C PRO A 100 10.20 2.12 6.31
N ASN A 101 11.13 2.82 5.67
CA ASN A 101 12.09 2.20 4.75
C ASN A 101 13.39 1.84 5.49
N ILE A 102 13.29 0.89 6.42
CA ILE A 102 14.40 0.40 7.22
C ILE A 102 14.45 -1.14 7.17
N PRO A 103 15.63 -1.76 7.28
CA PRO A 103 15.76 -3.22 7.23
C PRO A 103 14.89 -3.96 8.24
N ALA A 104 14.67 -3.38 9.43
CA ALA A 104 13.84 -3.94 10.49
C ALA A 104 12.38 -4.20 10.07
N MET A 105 11.86 -3.48 9.04
CA MET A 105 10.51 -3.74 8.52
C MET A 105 10.36 -5.14 7.93
N GLY A 106 11.44 -5.75 7.43
CA GLY A 106 11.41 -7.14 6.97
C GLY A 106 11.00 -8.14 8.05
N ALA A 107 11.33 -7.85 9.32
CA ALA A 107 10.99 -8.71 10.46
C ALA A 107 9.50 -8.63 10.86
N VAL A 108 8.79 -7.61 10.40
CA VAL A 108 7.38 -7.35 10.80
C VAL A 108 6.39 -8.20 10.02
N TRP A 109 6.62 -8.39 8.71
CA TRP A 109 5.61 -8.90 7.80
C TRP A 109 5.16 -10.33 8.07
N GLY A 110 6.10 -11.23 8.38
CA GLY A 110 5.81 -12.62 8.70
C GLY A 110 4.91 -12.75 9.95
N PRO A 111 5.39 -12.28 11.12
CA PRO A 111 4.62 -12.36 12.36
C PRO A 111 3.29 -11.61 12.28
N TRP A 112 3.25 -10.44 11.63
CA TRP A 112 2.01 -9.68 11.41
C TRP A 112 1.01 -10.44 10.55
N GLY A 113 1.45 -11.03 9.43
CA GLY A 113 0.61 -11.85 8.56
C GLY A 113 0.05 -13.07 9.29
N SER A 114 0.87 -13.76 10.08
CA SER A 114 0.46 -14.90 10.89
C SER A 114 -0.57 -14.49 11.95
N ALA A 115 -0.36 -13.38 12.63
CA ALA A 115 -1.30 -12.87 13.64
C ALA A 115 -2.66 -12.50 13.00
N THR A 116 -2.63 -11.86 11.84
CA THR A 116 -3.86 -11.52 11.09
C THR A 116 -4.62 -12.79 10.68
N ALA A 117 -3.91 -13.79 10.15
CA ALA A 117 -4.53 -15.05 9.76
C ALA A 117 -5.16 -15.76 10.97
N GLN A 118 -4.45 -15.85 12.09
CA GLN A 118 -4.98 -16.46 13.32
C GLN A 118 -6.21 -15.73 13.86
N GLY A 119 -6.20 -14.39 13.81
CA GLY A 119 -7.31 -13.55 14.27
C GLY A 119 -8.57 -13.66 13.40
N THR A 120 -8.43 -14.07 12.15
CA THR A 120 -9.57 -14.17 11.20
C THR A 120 -10.09 -15.58 10.99
N GLN A 121 -9.33 -16.62 11.39
CA GLN A 121 -9.69 -18.02 11.13
C GLN A 121 -10.64 -18.64 12.16
N LYS A 122 -10.77 -18.10 13.36
CA LYS A 122 -11.56 -18.67 14.45
C LYS A 122 -12.51 -17.62 15.04
N PRO A 123 -13.75 -17.99 15.35
CA PRO A 123 -14.63 -17.14 16.16
C PRO A 123 -14.07 -16.97 17.57
N GLY A 124 -14.05 -15.73 18.07
CA GLY A 124 -13.61 -15.40 19.44
C GLY A 124 -12.13 -15.68 19.75
N PRO A 125 -11.16 -15.27 18.88
CA PRO A 125 -9.75 -15.48 19.16
C PRO A 125 -9.28 -14.62 20.33
N ASP A 126 -8.31 -15.13 21.08
CA ASP A 126 -7.58 -14.32 22.07
C ASP A 126 -6.59 -13.40 21.34
N PHE A 127 -7.08 -12.25 20.94
CA PHE A 127 -6.26 -11.24 20.23
C PHE A 127 -5.07 -10.77 21.06
N ALA A 128 -5.19 -10.69 22.39
CA ALA A 128 -4.09 -10.24 23.24
C ALA A 128 -2.91 -11.20 23.16
N THR A 129 -3.16 -12.50 23.30
CA THR A 129 -2.12 -13.53 23.18
C THR A 129 -1.52 -13.56 21.77
N ILE A 130 -2.35 -13.51 20.71
CA ILE A 130 -1.88 -13.52 19.31
C ILE A 130 -0.97 -12.32 19.04
N LEU A 131 -1.39 -11.12 19.40
CA LEU A 131 -0.62 -9.90 19.13
C LEU A 131 0.66 -9.82 19.97
N ASN A 132 0.61 -10.22 21.24
CA ASN A 132 1.80 -10.27 22.10
C ASN A 132 2.85 -11.27 21.57
N SER A 133 2.41 -12.42 21.07
CA SER A 133 3.28 -13.40 20.43
C SER A 133 3.94 -12.83 19.17
N ALA A 134 3.17 -12.17 18.32
CA ALA A 134 3.70 -11.51 17.13
C ALA A 134 4.73 -10.41 17.47
N VAL A 135 4.44 -9.59 18.48
CA VAL A 135 5.38 -8.54 18.95
C VAL A 135 6.67 -9.16 19.50
N LYS A 136 6.58 -10.25 20.25
CA LYS A 136 7.76 -10.97 20.75
C LYS A 136 8.63 -11.50 19.62
N GLU A 137 8.01 -12.11 18.61
CA GLU A 137 8.70 -12.63 17.44
C GLU A 137 9.36 -11.50 16.62
N ILE A 138 8.65 -10.40 16.36
CA ILE A 138 9.19 -9.20 15.67
C ILE A 138 10.43 -8.71 16.41
N LYS A 139 10.34 -8.49 17.73
CA LYS A 139 11.48 -8.02 18.53
C LYS A 139 12.66 -8.99 18.52
N GLY A 140 12.42 -10.29 18.47
CA GLY A 140 13.47 -11.30 18.36
C GLY A 140 14.16 -11.34 16.99
N ASN A 141 13.45 -10.94 15.93
CA ASN A 141 13.97 -10.94 14.57
C ASN A 141 14.66 -9.61 14.15
N ILE A 142 14.47 -8.55 14.91
CA ILE A 142 15.18 -7.27 14.70
C ILE A 142 16.57 -7.41 15.33
N LYS A 143 17.60 -7.42 14.48
CA LYS A 143 19.01 -7.43 14.88
C LYS A 143 19.61 -6.03 14.82
#